data_9165f3d62d1d2ddfdd9ce3e127ace6dd
#
_entry.id   9165f3d62d1d2ddfdd9ce3e127ace6dd
#
_cell.length_a   1.000
_cell.length_b   1.000
_cell.length_c   1.000
_cell.angle_alpha   90.00
_cell.angle_beta   90.00
_cell.angle_gamma   90.00
#
_symmetry.space_group_name_H-M   'P 1'
#
loop_
_entity.id
_entity.type
_entity.pdbx_description
1 polymer ?
#
loop_
_entity_poly.entity_id
_entity_poly.type
_entity_poly.pdbx_seq_one_letter_code
_entity_poly.pdbx_strand_id
1 'polypeptide(L)'
;MSRQYVIRRLLIVLPSMLGISVLLFTILALAPGDPFEELASNPAVPPEVRAALRAKFGLDDPVWSRYLHWLAAMMQGDWGFSFVSRMDVDRLILQRLPTTLVVIGSAQLLAILVALPVGVLAATKPYSVFDQIANTFAFIGFSLPTFFTGLLLILVFSIQLDWLPFVYRADLNSTGWRFYWEHVRQSIMPVTVLGLFQGASLVRYVRSAVLDVIRLDYVTTARSKGIGERKVIIKHVVRTALIPVVTLVALQMPIVFGGAIVTEQIFRVPGIGSLLISSIQANDTPVVMGVTFVFACLVVLFNLMADFLYAWLDPRIAFR
;
A
#
# COMPACT_ATOMS: atom_id res chain seq x y z
N MET A 1 -3.97 20.82 17.30
CA MET A 1 -5.10 19.90 17.07
C MET A 1 -6.06 19.94 18.23
N SER A 2 -7.36 20.10 17.98
CA SER A 2 -8.39 20.01 19.01
C SER A 2 -8.53 18.54 19.49
N ARG A 3 -8.61 18.31 20.81
CA ARG A 3 -8.87 16.98 21.40
C ARG A 3 -10.18 16.36 20.84
N GLN A 4 -11.18 17.21 20.60
CA GLN A 4 -12.47 16.79 20.04
C GLN A 4 -12.33 16.23 18.61
N TYR A 5 -11.50 16.83 17.77
CA TYR A 5 -11.23 16.35 16.42
C TYR A 5 -10.63 14.93 16.43
N VAL A 6 -9.62 14.70 17.27
CA VAL A 6 -8.98 13.38 17.42
C VAL A 6 -10.00 12.33 17.88
N ILE A 7 -10.77 12.65 18.92
CA ILE A 7 -11.79 11.72 19.44
C ILE A 7 -12.84 11.40 18.37
N ARG A 8 -13.35 12.42 17.66
CA ARG A 8 -14.34 12.21 16.58
C ARG A 8 -13.79 11.31 15.48
N ARG A 9 -12.53 11.49 15.05
CA ARG A 9 -11.91 10.66 14.03
C ARG A 9 -11.73 9.21 14.51
N LEU A 10 -11.29 9.00 15.73
CA LEU A 10 -11.18 7.66 16.32
C LEU A 10 -12.54 6.97 16.46
N LEU A 11 -13.58 7.72 16.85
CA LEU A 11 -14.94 7.18 16.94
C LEU A 11 -15.51 6.76 15.57
N ILE A 12 -15.13 7.42 14.46
CA ILE A 12 -15.55 7.05 13.11
C ILE A 12 -14.84 5.77 12.64
N VAL A 13 -13.62 5.51 13.11
CA VAL A 13 -12.87 4.29 12.73
C VAL A 13 -13.60 3.02 13.17
N LEU A 14 -14.18 3.00 14.36
CA LEU A 14 -14.86 1.81 14.89
C LEU A 14 -16.03 1.33 14.03
N PRO A 15 -17.04 2.17 13.70
CA PRO A 15 -18.13 1.74 12.82
C PRO A 15 -17.65 1.43 11.39
N SER A 16 -16.61 2.13 10.92
CA SER A 16 -16.02 1.83 9.60
C SER A 16 -15.39 0.43 9.58
N MET A 17 -14.62 0.07 10.60
CA MET A 17 -14.02 -1.25 10.72
C MET A 17 -15.06 -2.35 10.87
N LEU A 18 -16.11 -2.11 11.65
CA LEU A 18 -17.25 -3.04 11.76
C LEU A 18 -17.96 -3.20 10.42
N GLY A 19 -18.26 -2.11 9.72
CA GLY A 19 -18.87 -2.18 8.39
C GLY A 19 -18.03 -2.96 7.39
N ILE A 20 -16.72 -2.71 7.37
CA ILE A 20 -15.78 -3.44 6.50
C ILE A 20 -15.76 -4.92 6.88
N SER A 21 -15.70 -5.28 8.15
CA SER A 21 -15.67 -6.67 8.60
C SER A 21 -16.95 -7.43 8.23
N VAL A 22 -18.11 -6.79 8.34
CA VAL A 22 -19.40 -7.36 7.91
C VAL A 22 -19.42 -7.61 6.40
N LEU A 23 -19.02 -6.61 5.61
CA LEU A 23 -18.96 -6.72 4.15
C LEU A 23 -17.99 -7.82 3.71
N LEU A 24 -16.79 -7.82 4.27
CA LEU A 24 -15.75 -8.81 3.96
C LEU A 24 -16.22 -10.22 4.29
N PHE A 25 -16.73 -10.42 5.49
CA PHE A 25 -17.26 -11.72 5.92
C PHE A 25 -18.41 -12.18 5.02
N THR A 26 -19.36 -11.28 4.71
CA THR A 26 -20.52 -11.60 3.87
C THR A 26 -20.11 -11.99 2.46
N ILE A 27 -19.19 -11.23 1.84
CA ILE A 27 -18.69 -11.54 0.49
C ILE A 27 -18.03 -12.92 0.47
N LEU A 28 -17.18 -13.23 1.44
CA LEU A 28 -16.50 -14.53 1.49
C LEU A 28 -17.42 -15.68 1.90
N ALA A 29 -18.41 -15.42 2.76
CA ALA A 29 -19.41 -16.43 3.13
C ALA A 29 -20.38 -16.76 2.01
N LEU A 30 -20.59 -15.84 1.06
CA LEU A 30 -21.42 -16.02 -0.13
C LEU A 30 -20.60 -16.44 -1.36
N ALA A 31 -19.28 -16.44 -1.27
CA ALA A 31 -18.43 -16.91 -2.36
C ALA A 31 -18.69 -18.38 -2.63
N PRO A 32 -18.80 -18.80 -3.89
CA PRO A 32 -18.97 -20.20 -4.23
C PRO A 32 -17.72 -20.99 -3.82
N GLY A 33 -17.92 -22.13 -3.17
CA GLY A 33 -16.87 -23.04 -2.69
C GLY A 33 -16.98 -23.28 -1.18
N ASP A 34 -16.82 -24.53 -0.79
CA ASP A 34 -16.71 -24.92 0.62
C ASP A 34 -15.20 -24.81 0.99
N PRO A 35 -14.80 -24.09 2.06
CA PRO A 35 -13.40 -24.04 2.51
C PRO A 35 -12.76 -25.44 2.72
N PHE A 36 -13.61 -26.46 2.83
CA PHE A 36 -13.21 -27.84 2.97
C PHE A 36 -13.50 -28.69 1.72
N GLU A 37 -13.72 -28.04 0.56
CA GLU A 37 -14.04 -28.78 -0.68
C GLU A 37 -12.90 -29.72 -1.09
N GLU A 38 -11.65 -29.37 -0.90
CA GLU A 38 -10.51 -30.26 -1.09
C GLU A 38 -10.53 -31.45 -0.12
N LEU A 39 -10.89 -31.23 1.15
CA LEU A 39 -11.10 -32.31 2.10
C LEU A 39 -12.37 -33.11 1.80
N ALA A 40 -13.41 -32.43 1.29
CA ALA A 40 -14.67 -33.07 0.91
C ALA A 40 -14.53 -33.93 -0.35
N SER A 41 -13.68 -33.52 -1.28
CA SER A 41 -13.39 -34.26 -2.52
C SER A 41 -12.36 -35.37 -2.35
N ASN A 42 -11.62 -35.41 -1.23
CA ASN A 42 -10.62 -36.42 -0.96
C ASN A 42 -11.28 -37.74 -0.48
N PRO A 43 -11.25 -38.82 -1.27
CA PRO A 43 -11.84 -40.10 -0.89
C PRO A 43 -11.25 -40.73 0.37
N ALA A 44 -10.05 -40.33 0.77
CA ALA A 44 -9.37 -40.83 1.96
C ALA A 44 -9.90 -40.23 3.28
N VAL A 45 -10.75 -39.18 3.20
CA VAL A 45 -11.35 -38.55 4.39
C VAL A 45 -12.76 -39.14 4.62
N PRO A 46 -13.01 -39.86 5.73
CA PRO A 46 -14.31 -40.45 6.04
C PRO A 46 -15.40 -39.35 6.12
N PRO A 47 -16.64 -39.66 5.67
CA PRO A 47 -17.75 -38.70 5.74
C PRO A 47 -18.02 -38.16 7.16
N GLU A 48 -17.80 -39.01 8.18
CA GLU A 48 -17.94 -38.63 9.59
C GLU A 48 -16.96 -37.55 10.03
N VAL A 49 -15.69 -37.65 9.56
CA VAL A 49 -14.65 -36.63 9.85
C VAL A 49 -15.00 -35.31 9.16
N ARG A 50 -15.55 -35.36 7.93
CA ARG A 50 -16.02 -34.17 7.22
C ARG A 50 -17.19 -33.50 7.96
N ALA A 51 -18.18 -34.30 8.40
CA ALA A 51 -19.33 -33.79 9.18
C ALA A 51 -18.86 -33.17 10.52
N ALA A 52 -17.92 -33.81 11.21
CA ALA A 52 -17.37 -33.29 12.45
C ALA A 52 -16.59 -31.97 12.25
N LEU A 53 -15.83 -31.85 11.16
CA LEU A 53 -15.17 -30.60 10.79
C LEU A 53 -16.16 -29.48 10.46
N ARG A 54 -17.18 -29.77 9.64
CA ARG A 54 -18.24 -28.79 9.32
C ARG A 54 -18.93 -28.29 10.58
N ALA A 55 -19.30 -29.20 11.49
CA ALA A 55 -19.92 -28.87 12.77
C ALA A 55 -18.97 -28.05 13.66
N LYS A 56 -17.69 -28.44 13.73
CA LYS A 56 -16.66 -27.73 14.53
C LYS A 56 -16.44 -26.29 14.06
N PHE A 57 -16.49 -26.06 12.75
CA PHE A 57 -16.31 -24.74 12.15
C PHE A 57 -17.64 -23.99 11.93
N GLY A 58 -18.76 -24.59 12.36
CA GLY A 58 -20.08 -23.96 12.30
C GLY A 58 -20.53 -23.63 10.86
N LEU A 59 -20.07 -24.41 9.85
CA LEU A 59 -20.38 -24.10 8.45
C LEU A 59 -21.87 -24.23 8.10
N ASP A 60 -22.60 -25.01 8.91
CA ASP A 60 -24.03 -25.22 8.76
C ASP A 60 -24.86 -24.17 9.53
N ASP A 61 -24.19 -23.29 10.31
CA ASP A 61 -24.83 -22.21 11.04
C ASP A 61 -25.23 -21.04 10.12
N PRO A 62 -26.26 -20.26 10.51
CA PRO A 62 -26.62 -19.05 9.79
C PRO A 62 -25.43 -18.08 9.68
N VAL A 63 -25.30 -17.37 8.54
CA VAL A 63 -24.19 -16.47 8.23
C VAL A 63 -23.91 -15.46 9.34
N TRP A 64 -24.96 -14.89 9.95
CA TRP A 64 -24.81 -13.94 11.07
C TRP A 64 -24.19 -14.57 12.33
N SER A 65 -24.52 -15.84 12.64
CA SER A 65 -23.92 -16.58 13.76
C SER A 65 -22.44 -16.83 13.51
N ARG A 66 -22.10 -17.28 12.31
CA ARG A 66 -20.72 -17.48 11.86
C ARG A 66 -19.90 -16.20 11.93
N TYR A 67 -20.49 -15.07 11.52
CA TYR A 67 -19.84 -13.75 11.62
C TYR A 67 -19.52 -13.39 13.08
N LEU A 68 -20.46 -13.54 14.00
CA LEU A 68 -20.24 -13.22 15.41
C LEU A 68 -19.17 -14.10 16.05
N HIS A 69 -19.17 -15.41 15.74
CA HIS A 69 -18.12 -16.32 16.21
C HIS A 69 -16.75 -15.95 15.67
N TRP A 70 -16.66 -15.66 14.36
CA TRP A 70 -15.41 -15.22 13.74
C TRP A 70 -14.91 -13.90 14.34
N LEU A 71 -15.79 -12.91 14.53
CA LEU A 71 -15.42 -11.61 15.11
C LEU A 71 -14.93 -11.78 16.56
N ALA A 72 -15.63 -12.60 17.35
CA ALA A 72 -15.24 -12.88 18.73
C ALA A 72 -13.88 -13.60 18.82
N ALA A 73 -13.64 -14.60 17.97
CA ALA A 73 -12.36 -15.30 17.89
C ALA A 73 -11.22 -14.34 17.50
N MET A 74 -11.45 -13.51 16.51
CA MET A 74 -10.48 -12.53 16.03
C MET A 74 -10.12 -11.48 17.09
N MET A 75 -11.12 -11.02 17.88
CA MET A 75 -10.88 -10.11 19.01
C MET A 75 -10.09 -10.78 20.15
N GLN A 76 -10.12 -12.10 20.27
CA GLN A 76 -9.33 -12.89 21.23
C GLN A 76 -7.93 -13.24 20.69
N GLY A 77 -7.60 -12.82 19.48
CA GLY A 77 -6.31 -13.10 18.83
C GLY A 77 -6.27 -14.42 18.05
N ASP A 78 -7.39 -15.12 17.93
CA ASP A 78 -7.51 -16.29 17.06
C ASP A 78 -7.98 -15.84 15.66
N TRP A 79 -7.02 -15.76 14.75
CA TRP A 79 -7.22 -15.35 13.35
C TRP A 79 -7.52 -16.53 12.42
N GLY A 80 -7.60 -17.74 13.01
CA GLY A 80 -7.80 -18.98 12.30
C GLY A 80 -6.50 -19.68 11.90
N PHE A 81 -6.66 -20.81 11.22
CA PHE A 81 -5.56 -21.69 10.84
C PHE A 81 -5.56 -21.94 9.34
N SER A 82 -4.41 -21.78 8.69
CA SER A 82 -4.20 -22.11 7.28
C SER A 82 -4.03 -23.62 7.11
N PHE A 83 -4.94 -24.22 6.35
CA PHE A 83 -4.83 -25.65 6.03
C PHE A 83 -3.75 -25.94 4.98
N VAL A 84 -3.44 -24.96 4.14
CA VAL A 84 -2.41 -25.05 3.09
C VAL A 84 -1.01 -24.92 3.68
N SER A 85 -0.78 -23.87 4.46
CA SER A 85 0.53 -23.60 5.07
C SER A 85 0.75 -24.30 6.40
N ARG A 86 -0.29 -24.90 7.00
CA ARG A 86 -0.29 -25.56 8.30
C ARG A 86 0.25 -24.70 9.43
N MET A 87 -0.11 -23.40 9.41
CA MET A 87 0.30 -22.39 10.36
C MET A 87 -0.89 -21.50 10.75
N ASP A 88 -0.78 -20.86 11.91
CA ASP A 88 -1.74 -19.84 12.33
C ASP A 88 -1.67 -18.62 11.40
N VAL A 89 -2.82 -18.06 11.08
CA VAL A 89 -2.96 -16.96 10.10
C VAL A 89 -2.22 -15.70 10.56
N ASP A 90 -2.30 -15.36 11.85
CA ASP A 90 -1.58 -14.23 12.45
C ASP A 90 -0.06 -14.34 12.23
N ARG A 91 0.51 -15.54 12.44
CA ARG A 91 1.94 -15.79 12.21
C ARG A 91 2.33 -15.64 10.75
N LEU A 92 1.52 -16.18 9.83
CA LEU A 92 1.75 -16.00 8.39
C LEU A 92 1.77 -14.53 7.99
N ILE A 93 0.82 -13.75 8.50
CA ILE A 93 0.73 -12.32 8.23
C ILE A 93 1.93 -11.58 8.83
N LEU A 94 2.27 -11.84 10.09
CA LEU A 94 3.40 -11.19 10.76
C LEU A 94 4.74 -11.47 10.09
N GLN A 95 4.92 -12.64 9.48
CA GLN A 95 6.12 -12.97 8.71
C GLN A 95 6.22 -12.22 7.39
N ARG A 96 5.07 -11.92 6.74
CA ARG A 96 5.01 -11.34 5.39
C ARG A 96 4.82 -9.82 5.38
N LEU A 97 4.08 -9.28 6.35
CA LEU A 97 3.74 -7.86 6.45
C LEU A 97 4.97 -6.93 6.46
N PRO A 98 6.06 -7.19 7.21
CA PRO A 98 7.22 -6.32 7.20
C PRO A 98 7.83 -6.14 5.80
N THR A 99 7.90 -7.20 5.01
CA THR A 99 8.43 -7.14 3.63
C THR A 99 7.58 -6.23 2.76
N THR A 100 6.25 -6.37 2.80
CA THR A 100 5.33 -5.47 2.09
C THR A 100 5.51 -4.02 2.52
N LEU A 101 5.56 -3.74 3.82
CA LEU A 101 5.71 -2.39 4.34
C LEU A 101 7.05 -1.76 3.94
N VAL A 102 8.14 -2.53 3.94
CA VAL A 102 9.46 -2.05 3.49
C VAL A 102 9.43 -1.72 2.00
N VAL A 103 8.87 -2.58 1.16
CA VAL A 103 8.80 -2.35 -0.29
C VAL A 103 7.93 -1.12 -0.60
N ILE A 104 6.73 -1.04 -0.02
CA ILE A 104 5.81 0.10 -0.21
C ILE A 104 6.43 1.39 0.34
N GLY A 105 6.97 1.36 1.56
CA GLY A 105 7.59 2.53 2.19
C GLY A 105 8.79 3.05 1.40
N SER A 106 9.66 2.14 0.91
CA SER A 106 10.80 2.49 0.06
C SER A 106 10.35 3.06 -1.29
N ALA A 107 9.31 2.48 -1.91
CA ALA A 107 8.74 2.99 -3.15
C ALA A 107 8.13 4.39 -2.98
N GLN A 108 7.40 4.61 -1.89
CA GLN A 108 6.84 5.93 -1.56
C GLN A 108 7.94 6.97 -1.31
N LEU A 109 8.99 6.59 -0.58
CA LEU A 109 10.14 7.46 -0.35
C LEU A 109 10.82 7.82 -1.68
N LEU A 110 11.06 6.84 -2.56
CA LEU A 110 11.63 7.07 -3.88
C LEU A 110 10.74 8.01 -4.71
N ALA A 111 9.41 7.78 -4.71
CA ALA A 111 8.45 8.64 -5.40
C ALA A 111 8.54 10.10 -4.92
N ILE A 112 8.61 10.33 -3.61
CA ILE A 112 8.73 11.67 -3.04
C ILE A 112 10.08 12.30 -3.38
N LEU A 113 11.18 11.56 -3.23
CA LEU A 113 12.55 12.05 -3.50
C LEU A 113 12.74 12.45 -4.97
N VAL A 114 12.04 11.81 -5.90
CA VAL A 114 12.07 12.16 -7.32
C VAL A 114 11.05 13.26 -7.63
N ALA A 115 9.82 13.12 -7.17
CA ALA A 115 8.74 14.00 -7.56
C ALA A 115 8.88 15.43 -7.01
N LEU A 116 9.38 15.60 -5.78
CA LEU A 116 9.54 16.95 -5.23
C LEU A 116 10.53 17.80 -6.03
N PRO A 117 11.80 17.40 -6.24
CA PRO A 117 12.72 18.22 -7.00
C PRO A 117 12.31 18.39 -8.45
N VAL A 118 11.85 17.31 -9.12
CA VAL A 118 11.46 17.38 -10.53
C VAL A 118 10.23 18.28 -10.72
N GLY A 119 9.18 18.12 -9.90
CA GLY A 119 7.97 18.93 -9.98
C GLY A 119 8.20 20.41 -9.65
N VAL A 120 9.03 20.70 -8.63
CA VAL A 120 9.40 22.08 -8.28
C VAL A 120 10.21 22.72 -9.41
N LEU A 121 11.22 22.05 -9.93
CA LEU A 121 12.05 22.57 -11.04
C LEU A 121 11.24 22.80 -12.31
N ALA A 122 10.34 21.86 -12.66
CA ALA A 122 9.42 22.01 -13.79
C ALA A 122 8.49 23.22 -13.66
N ALA A 123 8.01 23.50 -12.43
CA ALA A 123 7.14 24.63 -12.15
C ALA A 123 7.87 25.99 -12.15
N THR A 124 9.17 26.03 -11.82
CA THR A 124 9.93 27.29 -11.80
C THR A 124 10.20 27.85 -13.18
N LYS A 125 10.24 26.99 -14.21
CA LYS A 125 10.42 27.37 -15.63
C LYS A 125 9.37 26.66 -16.48
N PRO A 126 8.09 27.07 -16.40
CA PRO A 126 7.02 26.43 -17.14
C PRO A 126 7.26 26.52 -18.64
N TYR A 127 6.86 25.47 -19.36
CA TYR A 127 7.04 25.31 -20.81
C TYR A 127 8.51 25.19 -21.29
N SER A 128 9.49 25.14 -20.39
CA SER A 128 10.87 24.86 -20.75
C SER A 128 11.03 23.41 -21.26
N VAL A 129 12.16 23.13 -21.92
CA VAL A 129 12.49 21.77 -22.37
C VAL A 129 12.50 20.78 -21.20
N PHE A 130 13.01 21.20 -20.02
CA PHE A 130 12.98 20.38 -18.82
C PHE A 130 11.56 20.06 -18.38
N ASP A 131 10.67 21.04 -18.35
CA ASP A 131 9.26 20.88 -17.98
C ASP A 131 8.55 19.90 -18.95
N GLN A 132 8.78 20.07 -20.26
CA GLN A 132 8.20 19.18 -21.26
C GLN A 132 8.70 17.74 -21.12
N ILE A 133 10.00 17.56 -20.96
CA ILE A 133 10.60 16.22 -20.74
C ILE A 133 10.05 15.61 -19.45
N ALA A 134 10.05 16.33 -18.33
CA ALA A 134 9.54 15.84 -17.05
C ALA A 134 8.07 15.40 -17.14
N ASN A 135 7.21 16.21 -17.79
CA ASN A 135 5.80 15.87 -17.99
C ASN A 135 5.63 14.68 -18.95
N THR A 136 6.42 14.57 -20.01
CA THR A 136 6.36 13.43 -20.94
C THR A 136 6.74 12.13 -20.22
N PHE A 137 7.83 12.11 -19.45
CA PHE A 137 8.20 10.93 -18.66
C PHE A 137 7.18 10.60 -17.57
N ALA A 138 6.62 11.62 -16.90
CA ALA A 138 5.54 11.43 -15.94
C ALA A 138 4.28 10.83 -16.62
N PHE A 139 3.93 11.27 -17.81
CA PHE A 139 2.81 10.73 -18.56
C PHE A 139 3.05 9.26 -18.95
N ILE A 140 4.23 8.94 -19.49
CA ILE A 140 4.61 7.56 -19.83
C ILE A 140 4.58 6.66 -18.61
N GLY A 141 5.21 7.10 -17.49
CA GLY A 141 5.28 6.31 -16.27
C GLY A 141 3.92 6.02 -15.64
N PHE A 142 2.97 6.95 -15.77
CA PHE A 142 1.59 6.74 -15.29
C PHE A 142 0.75 5.89 -16.25
N SER A 143 1.00 5.97 -17.56
CA SER A 143 0.21 5.27 -18.59
C SER A 143 0.57 3.79 -18.71
N LEU A 144 1.78 3.39 -18.31
CA LEU A 144 2.20 2.00 -18.38
C LEU A 144 1.67 1.20 -17.16
N PRO A 145 1.04 0.05 -17.40
CA PRO A 145 0.66 -0.84 -16.31
C PRO A 145 1.89 -1.29 -15.49
N THR A 146 1.77 -1.35 -14.17
CA THR A 146 2.87 -1.73 -13.27
C THR A 146 3.43 -3.11 -13.58
N PHE A 147 2.57 -4.07 -13.96
CA PHE A 147 3.02 -5.40 -14.34
C PHE A 147 3.89 -5.38 -15.60
N PHE A 148 3.53 -4.57 -16.60
CA PHE A 148 4.29 -4.45 -17.83
C PHE A 148 5.66 -3.82 -17.58
N THR A 149 5.71 -2.74 -16.80
CA THR A 149 6.96 -2.10 -16.38
C THR A 149 7.84 -3.09 -15.60
N GLY A 150 7.23 -3.90 -14.71
CA GLY A 150 7.94 -4.94 -13.97
C GLY A 150 8.60 -5.96 -14.87
N LEU A 151 7.87 -6.49 -15.86
CA LEU A 151 8.40 -7.44 -16.84
C LEU A 151 9.51 -6.84 -17.70
N LEU A 152 9.38 -5.58 -18.11
CA LEU A 152 10.45 -4.88 -18.85
C LEU A 152 11.72 -4.74 -18.00
N LEU A 153 11.60 -4.38 -16.71
CA LEU A 153 12.77 -4.29 -15.84
C LEU A 153 13.44 -5.66 -15.64
N ILE A 154 12.67 -6.73 -15.48
CA ILE A 154 13.22 -8.10 -15.42
C ILE A 154 13.96 -8.44 -16.72
N LEU A 155 13.34 -8.19 -17.87
CA LEU A 155 13.94 -8.47 -19.17
C LEU A 155 15.29 -7.75 -19.34
N VAL A 156 15.34 -6.45 -19.01
CA VAL A 156 16.54 -5.64 -19.22
C VAL A 156 17.58 -5.91 -18.12
N PHE A 157 17.22 -5.76 -16.85
CA PHE A 157 18.20 -5.74 -15.76
C PHE A 157 18.53 -7.11 -15.20
N SER A 158 17.67 -8.09 -15.38
CA SER A 158 17.92 -9.44 -14.88
C SER A 158 18.36 -10.41 -15.98
N ILE A 159 17.69 -10.40 -17.16
CA ILE A 159 17.96 -11.37 -18.22
C ILE A 159 19.05 -10.89 -19.15
N GLN A 160 19.01 -9.62 -19.63
CA GLN A 160 19.99 -9.13 -20.60
C GLN A 160 21.29 -8.66 -19.95
N LEU A 161 21.19 -7.94 -18.83
CA LEU A 161 22.35 -7.32 -18.16
C LEU A 161 22.89 -8.15 -16.98
N ASP A 162 22.10 -9.08 -16.45
CA ASP A 162 22.42 -9.89 -15.25
C ASP A 162 22.87 -9.04 -14.02
N TRP A 163 22.31 -7.83 -13.91
CA TRP A 163 22.66 -6.92 -12.83
C TRP A 163 21.87 -7.16 -11.56
N LEU A 164 20.56 -7.50 -11.69
CA LEU A 164 19.62 -7.61 -10.58
C LEU A 164 18.92 -8.97 -10.60
N PRO A 165 18.66 -9.59 -9.45
CA PRO A 165 17.95 -10.86 -9.38
C PRO A 165 16.46 -10.66 -9.73
N PHE A 166 15.89 -11.56 -10.53
CA PHE A 166 14.47 -11.49 -10.91
C PHE A 166 13.51 -12.08 -9.87
N VAL A 167 14.01 -12.87 -8.93
CA VAL A 167 13.24 -13.47 -7.84
C VAL A 167 13.76 -12.99 -6.50
N TYR A 168 12.85 -12.55 -5.66
CA TYR A 168 13.17 -12.22 -4.28
C TYR A 168 13.35 -13.51 -3.46
N ARG A 169 14.47 -13.63 -2.75
CA ARG A 169 14.78 -14.75 -1.85
C ARG A 169 14.67 -14.30 -0.41
N ALA A 170 13.83 -14.99 0.37
CA ALA A 170 13.71 -14.74 1.82
C ALA A 170 14.79 -15.48 2.62
N ASP A 171 15.28 -16.60 2.08
CA ASP A 171 16.23 -17.54 2.68
C ASP A 171 17.69 -17.19 2.34
N LEU A 172 18.09 -15.96 2.61
CA LEU A 172 19.49 -15.56 2.40
C LEU A 172 20.38 -16.14 3.50
N ASN A 173 21.35 -16.97 3.11
CA ASN A 173 22.36 -17.53 4.01
C ASN A 173 23.50 -16.56 4.32
N SER A 174 23.38 -15.29 3.91
CA SER A 174 24.35 -14.24 4.17
C SER A 174 24.13 -13.59 5.52
N THR A 175 25.22 -13.14 6.17
CA THR A 175 25.21 -12.47 7.46
C THR A 175 25.87 -11.09 7.38
N GLY A 176 25.57 -10.22 8.34
CA GLY A 176 26.18 -8.89 8.43
C GLY A 176 25.77 -7.99 7.24
N TRP A 177 26.74 -7.19 6.73
CA TRP A 177 26.49 -6.24 5.67
C TRP A 177 25.99 -6.87 4.36
N ARG A 178 26.44 -8.07 4.02
CA ARG A 178 25.99 -8.79 2.82
C ARG A 178 24.50 -9.08 2.84
N PHE A 179 23.96 -9.44 3.99
CA PHE A 179 22.52 -9.67 4.16
C PHE A 179 21.70 -8.44 3.79
N TYR A 180 22.06 -7.26 4.30
CA TYR A 180 21.36 -6.01 3.99
C TYR A 180 21.51 -5.63 2.52
N TRP A 181 22.71 -5.78 1.97
CA TRP A 181 22.97 -5.48 0.55
C TRP A 181 22.15 -6.36 -0.40
N GLU A 182 22.07 -7.65 -0.15
CA GLU A 182 21.28 -8.60 -0.93
C GLU A 182 19.78 -8.26 -0.86
N HIS A 183 19.25 -7.88 0.32
CA HIS A 183 17.88 -7.40 0.46
C HIS A 183 17.61 -6.13 -0.34
N VAL A 184 18.51 -5.15 -0.28
CA VAL A 184 18.41 -3.93 -1.07
C VAL A 184 18.43 -4.26 -2.56
N ARG A 185 19.39 -5.07 -3.02
CA ARG A 185 19.56 -5.45 -4.42
C ARG A 185 18.31 -6.13 -4.99
N GLN A 186 17.68 -7.01 -4.23
CA GLN A 186 16.43 -7.68 -4.62
C GLN A 186 15.23 -6.72 -4.66
N SER A 187 15.23 -5.70 -3.80
CA SER A 187 14.14 -4.74 -3.69
C SER A 187 14.20 -3.63 -4.75
N ILE A 188 15.34 -3.42 -5.44
CA ILE A 188 15.51 -2.32 -6.39
C ILE A 188 14.41 -2.33 -7.47
N MET A 189 14.19 -3.44 -8.15
CA MET A 189 13.20 -3.50 -9.23
C MET A 189 11.76 -3.30 -8.73
N PRO A 190 11.25 -4.05 -7.72
CA PRO A 190 9.90 -3.84 -7.22
C PRO A 190 9.68 -2.43 -6.65
N VAL A 191 10.66 -1.88 -5.94
CA VAL A 191 10.62 -0.50 -5.42
C VAL A 191 10.60 0.51 -6.57
N THR A 192 11.39 0.29 -7.62
CA THR A 192 11.44 1.17 -8.79
C THR A 192 10.13 1.19 -9.55
N VAL A 193 9.50 0.03 -9.78
CA VAL A 193 8.20 -0.06 -10.47
C VAL A 193 7.14 0.74 -9.72
N LEU A 194 6.97 0.47 -8.42
CA LEU A 194 5.98 1.16 -7.61
C LEU A 194 6.32 2.65 -7.44
N GLY A 195 7.60 2.96 -7.21
CA GLY A 195 8.07 4.32 -7.02
C GLY A 195 7.94 5.19 -8.27
N LEU A 196 8.22 4.64 -9.47
CA LEU A 196 8.03 5.36 -10.74
C LEU A 196 6.54 5.63 -11.01
N PHE A 197 5.68 4.62 -10.82
CA PHE A 197 4.24 4.79 -11.03
C PHE A 197 3.66 5.88 -10.13
N GLN A 198 3.99 5.87 -8.84
CA GLN A 198 3.56 6.87 -7.87
C GLN A 198 4.23 8.23 -8.12
N GLY A 199 5.53 8.22 -8.37
CA GLY A 199 6.32 9.42 -8.63
C GLY A 199 5.83 10.16 -9.87
N ALA A 200 5.45 9.46 -10.92
CA ALA A 200 4.89 10.04 -12.14
C ALA A 200 3.62 10.85 -11.88
N SER A 201 2.70 10.32 -11.09
CA SER A 201 1.51 11.05 -10.66
C SER A 201 1.89 12.25 -9.77
N LEU A 202 2.79 12.03 -8.81
CA LEU A 202 3.18 13.03 -7.82
C LEU A 202 3.94 14.21 -8.44
N VAL A 203 4.79 13.99 -9.47
CA VAL A 203 5.48 15.07 -10.22
C VAL A 203 4.47 16.09 -10.74
N ARG A 204 3.39 15.63 -11.37
CA ARG A 204 2.37 16.51 -11.94
C ARG A 204 1.63 17.30 -10.86
N TYR A 205 1.33 16.66 -9.73
CA TYR A 205 0.68 17.32 -8.59
C TYR A 205 1.59 18.35 -7.94
N VAL A 206 2.85 18.02 -7.69
CA VAL A 206 3.83 18.98 -7.15
C VAL A 206 3.99 20.17 -8.08
N ARG A 207 4.12 19.93 -9.39
CA ARG A 207 4.20 20.99 -10.40
C ARG A 207 2.97 21.90 -10.36
N SER A 208 1.78 21.35 -10.34
CA SER A 208 0.54 22.15 -10.27
C SER A 208 0.47 22.96 -8.99
N ALA A 209 0.68 22.34 -7.84
CA ALA A 209 0.65 22.99 -6.54
C ALA A 209 1.68 24.14 -6.44
N VAL A 210 2.87 23.96 -7.00
CA VAL A 210 3.89 25.01 -7.05
C VAL A 210 3.48 26.14 -7.99
N LEU A 211 2.90 25.85 -9.16
CA LEU A 211 2.41 26.87 -10.10
C LEU A 211 1.29 27.73 -9.51
N ASP A 212 0.41 27.13 -8.71
CA ASP A 212 -0.67 27.85 -8.04
C ASP A 212 -0.13 28.84 -7.00
N VAL A 213 0.89 28.41 -6.25
CA VAL A 213 1.47 29.22 -5.16
C VAL A 213 2.44 30.29 -5.66
N ILE A 214 3.23 30.01 -6.70
CA ILE A 214 4.31 30.91 -7.17
C ILE A 214 3.77 32.26 -7.69
N ARG A 215 2.50 32.33 -8.02
CA ARG A 215 1.80 33.52 -8.54
C ARG A 215 1.11 34.35 -7.46
N LEU A 216 1.14 33.94 -6.20
CA LEU A 216 0.45 34.64 -5.12
C LEU A 216 1.20 35.92 -4.72
N ASP A 217 0.43 36.93 -4.28
CA ASP A 217 0.94 38.30 -4.00
C ASP A 217 2.08 38.32 -2.95
N TYR A 218 2.01 37.45 -1.96
CA TYR A 218 3.08 37.40 -0.95
C TYR A 218 4.41 36.91 -1.51
N VAL A 219 4.40 36.08 -2.57
CA VAL A 219 5.61 35.64 -3.29
C VAL A 219 6.20 36.80 -4.07
N THR A 220 5.34 37.57 -4.77
CA THR A 220 5.72 38.78 -5.48
C THR A 220 6.30 39.80 -4.51
N THR A 221 5.68 40.00 -3.35
CA THR A 221 6.17 40.87 -2.28
C THR A 221 7.56 40.43 -1.77
N ALA A 222 7.76 39.12 -1.61
CA ALA A 222 9.07 38.61 -1.18
C ALA A 222 10.17 38.90 -2.21
N ARG A 223 9.87 38.81 -3.52
CA ARG A 223 10.78 39.19 -4.61
C ARG A 223 11.08 40.68 -4.62
N SER A 224 10.07 41.51 -4.44
CA SER A 224 10.22 42.99 -4.39
C SER A 224 11.06 43.46 -3.20
N LYS A 225 11.13 42.68 -2.12
CA LYS A 225 12.05 42.91 -0.98
C LYS A 225 13.48 42.46 -1.24
N GLY A 226 13.84 42.03 -2.46
CA GLY A 226 15.19 41.63 -2.83
C GLY A 226 15.61 40.27 -2.29
N ILE A 227 14.69 39.42 -1.84
CA ILE A 227 15.01 38.05 -1.39
C ILE A 227 15.43 37.23 -2.60
N GLY A 228 16.58 36.58 -2.54
CA GLY A 228 17.10 35.75 -3.64
C GLY A 228 16.13 34.63 -4.03
N GLU A 229 15.99 34.35 -5.34
CA GLU A 229 14.98 33.46 -5.92
C GLU A 229 14.96 32.06 -5.29
N ARG A 230 16.14 31.46 -5.05
CA ARG A 230 16.23 30.15 -4.38
C ARG A 230 15.57 30.17 -2.99
N LYS A 231 15.74 31.23 -2.22
CA LYS A 231 15.13 31.36 -0.89
C LYS A 231 13.63 31.62 -1.00
N VAL A 232 13.18 32.38 -2.01
CA VAL A 232 11.76 32.57 -2.31
C VAL A 232 11.09 31.22 -2.63
N ILE A 233 11.69 30.44 -3.54
CA ILE A 233 11.13 29.14 -3.93
C ILE A 233 11.07 28.20 -2.73
N ILE A 234 12.18 27.96 -2.03
CA ILE A 234 12.22 26.95 -0.96
C ILE A 234 11.36 27.38 0.25
N LYS A 235 11.49 28.62 0.71
CA LYS A 235 10.88 29.07 1.97
C LYS A 235 9.43 29.54 1.82
N HIS A 236 9.10 30.19 0.70
CA HIS A 236 7.79 30.83 0.51
C HIS A 236 6.87 30.03 -0.41
N VAL A 237 7.40 29.39 -1.46
CA VAL A 237 6.59 28.66 -2.43
C VAL A 237 6.42 27.19 -2.01
N VAL A 238 7.53 26.44 -1.90
CA VAL A 238 7.49 24.99 -1.66
C VAL A 238 6.79 24.68 -0.34
N ARG A 239 7.07 25.42 0.72
CA ARG A 239 6.43 25.20 2.02
C ARG A 239 4.90 25.24 1.95
N THR A 240 4.33 26.17 1.19
CA THR A 240 2.87 26.28 1.03
C THR A 240 2.34 25.25 0.05
N ALA A 241 3.07 25.00 -1.05
CA ALA A 241 2.69 24.03 -2.07
C ALA A 241 2.73 22.58 -1.56
N LEU A 242 3.53 22.29 -0.52
CA LEU A 242 3.58 20.94 0.08
C LEU A 242 2.30 20.56 0.84
N ILE A 243 1.51 21.49 1.31
CA ILE A 243 0.27 21.19 2.07
C ILE A 243 -0.65 20.25 1.27
N PRO A 244 -1.10 20.59 0.05
CA PRO A 244 -1.93 19.70 -0.75
C PRO A 244 -1.18 18.44 -1.22
N VAL A 245 0.14 18.50 -1.36
CA VAL A 245 0.96 17.34 -1.79
C VAL A 245 1.00 16.27 -0.71
N VAL A 246 1.27 16.64 0.55
CA VAL A 246 1.28 15.70 1.69
C VAL A 246 -0.06 14.99 1.83
N THR A 247 -1.13 15.74 1.65
CA THR A 247 -2.48 15.26 1.59
C THR A 247 -2.68 14.18 0.54
N LEU A 248 -2.27 14.48 -0.70
CA LEU A 248 -2.39 13.53 -1.79
C LEU A 248 -1.60 12.25 -1.53
N VAL A 249 -0.37 12.39 -1.03
CA VAL A 249 0.48 11.25 -0.66
C VAL A 249 -0.23 10.32 0.31
N ALA A 250 -0.87 10.88 1.33
CA ALA A 250 -1.58 10.09 2.32
C ALA A 250 -2.83 9.40 1.76
N LEU A 251 -3.59 10.09 0.90
CA LEU A 251 -4.77 9.53 0.23
C LEU A 251 -4.45 8.48 -0.84
N GLN A 252 -3.23 8.48 -1.37
CA GLN A 252 -2.79 7.49 -2.35
C GLN A 252 -2.37 6.15 -1.72
N MET A 253 -2.11 6.10 -0.41
CA MET A 253 -1.65 4.88 0.26
C MET A 253 -2.51 3.63 -0.01
N PRO A 254 -3.85 3.69 0.02
CA PRO A 254 -4.68 2.54 -0.33
C PRO A 254 -4.44 2.00 -1.75
N ILE A 255 -4.24 2.90 -2.71
CA ILE A 255 -3.97 2.55 -4.12
C ILE A 255 -2.62 1.85 -4.27
N VAL A 256 -1.65 2.28 -3.48
CA VAL A 256 -0.30 1.69 -3.45
C VAL A 256 -0.33 0.23 -3.01
N PHE A 257 -1.15 -0.10 -2.03
CA PHE A 257 -1.33 -1.49 -1.60
C PHE A 257 -1.88 -2.37 -2.74
N GLY A 258 -2.84 -1.88 -3.52
CA GLY A 258 -3.34 -2.58 -4.70
C GLY A 258 -2.25 -2.85 -5.74
N GLY A 259 -1.42 -1.84 -6.03
CA GLY A 259 -0.26 -1.98 -6.93
C GLY A 259 0.83 -2.91 -6.38
N ALA A 260 1.01 -2.93 -5.07
CA ALA A 260 1.98 -3.82 -4.42
C ALA A 260 1.63 -5.30 -4.59
N ILE A 261 0.34 -5.68 -4.53
CA ILE A 261 -0.10 -7.07 -4.76
C ILE A 261 0.42 -7.58 -6.11
N VAL A 262 0.22 -6.81 -7.18
CA VAL A 262 0.67 -7.17 -8.53
C VAL A 262 2.20 -7.25 -8.60
N THR A 263 2.89 -6.27 -8.01
CA THR A 263 4.35 -6.20 -8.01
C THR A 263 4.97 -7.35 -7.22
N GLU A 264 4.41 -7.70 -6.06
CA GLU A 264 4.85 -8.83 -5.26
C GLU A 264 4.72 -10.16 -6.02
N GLN A 265 3.66 -10.34 -6.81
CA GLN A 265 3.49 -11.53 -7.64
C GLN A 265 4.55 -11.61 -8.76
N ILE A 266 4.83 -10.50 -9.44
CA ILE A 266 5.78 -10.48 -10.56
C ILE A 266 7.21 -10.79 -10.11
N PHE A 267 7.65 -10.14 -9.02
CA PHE A 267 9.00 -10.29 -8.49
C PHE A 267 9.13 -11.41 -7.44
N ARG A 268 8.04 -12.13 -7.18
CA ARG A 268 7.93 -13.17 -6.13
C ARG A 268 8.37 -12.67 -4.76
N VAL A 269 8.05 -11.42 -4.45
CA VAL A 269 8.29 -10.85 -3.13
C VAL A 269 7.41 -11.54 -2.11
N PRO A 270 7.96 -12.07 -1.00
CA PRO A 270 7.20 -12.77 0.02
C PRO A 270 6.45 -11.80 0.92
N GLY A 271 5.50 -11.07 0.35
CA GLY A 271 4.65 -10.09 1.03
C GLY A 271 3.24 -10.61 1.30
N ILE A 272 2.41 -9.76 1.94
CA ILE A 272 1.01 -10.11 2.24
C ILE A 272 0.12 -10.10 0.98
N GLY A 273 0.48 -9.32 -0.06
CA GLY A 273 -0.23 -9.34 -1.33
C GLY A 273 -0.04 -10.65 -2.09
N SER A 274 1.21 -11.16 -2.13
CA SER A 274 1.48 -12.47 -2.71
C SER A 274 0.83 -13.60 -1.91
N LEU A 275 0.79 -13.48 -0.57
CA LEU A 275 0.07 -14.41 0.31
C LEU A 275 -1.43 -14.41 0.00
N LEU A 276 -2.04 -13.23 -0.19
CA LEU A 276 -3.46 -13.12 -0.55
C LEU A 276 -3.79 -13.87 -1.84
N ILE A 277 -3.03 -13.62 -2.91
CA ILE A 277 -3.29 -14.26 -4.20
C ILE A 277 -3.11 -15.78 -4.13
N SER A 278 -2.02 -16.26 -3.50
CA SER A 278 -1.80 -17.69 -3.34
C SER A 278 -2.89 -18.37 -2.51
N SER A 279 -3.38 -17.69 -1.48
CA SER A 279 -4.48 -18.21 -0.63
C SER A 279 -5.83 -18.21 -1.33
N ILE A 280 -6.12 -17.22 -2.19
CA ILE A 280 -7.30 -17.23 -3.05
C ILE A 280 -7.25 -18.41 -4.02
N GLN A 281 -6.10 -18.65 -4.68
CA GLN A 281 -5.92 -19.74 -5.62
C GLN A 281 -6.02 -21.12 -4.96
N ALA A 282 -5.64 -21.21 -3.69
CA ALA A 282 -5.68 -22.42 -2.89
C ALA A 282 -6.99 -22.57 -2.06
N ASN A 283 -7.97 -21.68 -2.22
CA ASN A 283 -9.20 -21.63 -1.43
C ASN A 283 -8.98 -21.60 0.09
N ASP A 284 -7.84 -21.02 0.55
CA ASP A 284 -7.51 -20.88 1.96
C ASP A 284 -8.26 -19.69 2.58
N THR A 285 -9.55 -19.87 2.80
CA THR A 285 -10.47 -18.83 3.27
C THR A 285 -10.01 -18.12 4.55
N PRO A 286 -9.50 -18.80 5.61
CA PRO A 286 -9.04 -18.11 6.81
C PRO A 286 -7.92 -17.11 6.52
N VAL A 287 -6.95 -17.47 5.66
CA VAL A 287 -5.86 -16.56 5.29
C VAL A 287 -6.38 -15.40 4.43
N VAL A 288 -7.28 -15.67 3.47
CA VAL A 288 -7.91 -14.61 2.65
C VAL A 288 -8.62 -13.61 3.55
N MET A 289 -9.41 -14.08 4.51
CA MET A 289 -10.11 -13.21 5.48
C MET A 289 -9.13 -12.38 6.30
N GLY A 290 -8.13 -13.03 6.91
CA GLY A 290 -7.14 -12.35 7.77
C GLY A 290 -6.34 -11.30 7.01
N VAL A 291 -5.80 -11.65 5.83
CA VAL A 291 -5.01 -10.71 5.00
C VAL A 291 -5.86 -9.55 4.50
N THR A 292 -7.08 -9.82 4.02
CA THR A 292 -7.97 -8.74 3.53
C THR A 292 -8.38 -7.81 4.67
N PHE A 293 -8.62 -8.34 5.86
CA PHE A 293 -8.89 -7.53 7.04
C PHE A 293 -7.68 -6.66 7.43
N VAL A 294 -6.45 -7.20 7.39
CA VAL A 294 -5.22 -6.41 7.63
C VAL A 294 -5.07 -5.31 6.59
N PHE A 295 -5.33 -5.57 5.31
CA PHE A 295 -5.33 -4.51 4.29
C PHE A 295 -6.35 -3.41 4.63
N ALA A 296 -7.55 -3.78 5.05
CA ALA A 296 -8.56 -2.81 5.47
C ALA A 296 -8.10 -1.98 6.68
N CYS A 297 -7.49 -2.62 7.69
CA CYS A 297 -6.89 -1.94 8.83
C CYS A 297 -5.81 -0.95 8.41
N LEU A 298 -4.92 -1.35 7.51
CA LEU A 298 -3.85 -0.49 6.99
C LEU A 298 -4.42 0.71 6.23
N VAL A 299 -5.43 0.50 5.38
CA VAL A 299 -6.12 1.59 4.67
C VAL A 299 -6.73 2.59 5.66
N VAL A 300 -7.45 2.11 6.67
CA VAL A 300 -8.06 2.96 7.70
C VAL A 300 -6.99 3.69 8.52
N LEU A 301 -5.90 2.99 8.87
CA LEU A 301 -4.77 3.59 9.58
C LEU A 301 -4.12 4.72 8.78
N PHE A 302 -3.82 4.49 7.49
CA PHE A 302 -3.22 5.52 6.65
C PHE A 302 -4.16 6.70 6.40
N ASN A 303 -5.46 6.46 6.24
CA ASN A 303 -6.44 7.54 6.18
C ASN A 303 -6.49 8.36 7.48
N LEU A 304 -6.44 7.69 8.63
CA LEU A 304 -6.38 8.37 9.92
C LEU A 304 -5.09 9.18 10.08
N MET A 305 -3.95 8.63 9.66
CA MET A 305 -2.68 9.37 9.62
C MET A 305 -2.76 10.59 8.70
N ALA A 306 -3.42 10.45 7.54
CA ALA A 306 -3.68 11.56 6.63
C ALA A 306 -4.48 12.67 7.29
N ASP A 307 -5.56 12.32 7.98
CA ASP A 307 -6.40 13.28 8.71
C ASP A 307 -5.61 14.03 9.78
N PHE A 308 -4.72 13.33 10.49
CA PHE A 308 -3.86 13.97 11.50
C PHE A 308 -2.79 14.87 10.88
N LEU A 309 -2.19 14.47 9.77
CA LEU A 309 -1.25 15.29 9.03
C LEU A 309 -1.94 16.55 8.47
N TYR A 310 -3.15 16.43 7.97
CA TYR A 310 -3.97 17.57 7.56
C TYR A 310 -4.18 18.57 8.68
N ALA A 311 -4.69 18.11 9.80
CA ALA A 311 -4.97 18.97 10.94
C ALA A 311 -3.70 19.61 11.54
N TRP A 312 -2.53 18.98 11.34
CA TRP A 312 -1.25 19.53 11.75
C TRP A 312 -0.71 20.58 10.78
N LEU A 313 -0.87 20.37 9.47
CA LEU A 313 -0.38 21.27 8.41
C LEU A 313 -1.28 22.50 8.24
N ASP A 314 -2.59 22.34 8.33
CA ASP A 314 -3.57 23.43 8.25
C ASP A 314 -4.46 23.47 9.51
N PRO A 315 -4.09 24.27 10.52
CA PRO A 315 -4.89 24.42 11.75
C PRO A 315 -6.32 24.92 11.53
N ARG A 316 -6.61 25.53 10.37
CA ARG A 316 -7.95 26.08 10.07
C ARG A 316 -9.00 24.98 9.89
N ILE A 317 -8.59 23.79 9.47
CA ILE A 317 -9.48 22.63 9.27
C ILE A 317 -9.92 22.02 10.61
N ALA A 318 -9.12 22.15 11.66
CA ALA A 318 -9.42 21.58 12.98
C ALA A 318 -10.51 22.31 13.76
N PHE A 319 -11.07 23.41 13.25
CA PHE A 319 -12.11 24.22 13.90
C PHE A 319 -13.51 24.04 13.27
N ARG A 320 -13.69 23.17 12.30
CA ARG A 320 -14.96 22.73 11.74
C ARG A 320 -15.20 21.26 12.09
#